data_e2004ced1b2eae49a02528510b079d3f
#
_entry.id   e2004ced1b2eae49a02528510b079d3f
#
_cell.length_a   1.000
_cell.length_b   1.000
_cell.length_c   1.000
_cell.angle_alpha   90.00
_cell.angle_beta   90.00
_cell.angle_gamma   90.00
#
_symmetry.space_group_name_H-M   'P 1'
#
loop_
_entity.id
_entity.type
_entity.pdbx_description
1 polymer ?
#
loop_
_entity_poly.entity_id
_entity_poly.type
_entity_poly.pdbx_seq_one_letter_code
_entity_poly.pdbx_strand_id
1 'polypeptide(L)'
;MSTVTVQPSGLQFQVEEGEAVLAAALRQGLILPYGCKNGACGSCKGRIVSGTVDYGVYQRKALTDEERAKGKALFCQAKPLGDLVIEARTVGATKGIQVKTLPCRVQKMERLADDVMVLHLKLPANEKLVYLAGMFIEFLLKGGSRRSFSIANAPHDAELIQLHVRHVAGGQFTEHVFGKMKERDILRFEGPLGTFFLREDSAKPIVFVASGTGFAPIKAIIEHMFEQRIARPMALYWGGRRPTDLYLNALPEKWAAEHPGFKYVPVISEGLPEDRWSGRTGFVHRAVMEDYPDLSSHQVYACGVPIMVNSARKDFTEKCKLPEDELYADSFTTQADLAAPE
;
A
#
# COMPACT_ATOMS: atom_id res chain seq x y z
N MET A 1 8.76 -24.49 -18.77
CA MET A 1 7.39 -24.09 -18.40
C MET A 1 7.02 -24.91 -17.19
N SER A 2 6.54 -24.28 -16.12
CA SER A 2 6.24 -24.91 -14.83
C SER A 2 4.78 -24.64 -14.45
N THR A 3 4.12 -25.60 -13.81
CA THR A 3 2.76 -25.42 -13.29
C THR A 3 2.82 -24.98 -11.83
N VAL A 4 2.12 -23.89 -11.49
CA VAL A 4 1.96 -23.44 -10.11
C VAL A 4 0.53 -23.70 -9.65
N THR A 5 0.38 -24.41 -8.53
CA THR A 5 -0.90 -24.67 -7.87
C THR A 5 -0.99 -23.83 -6.60
N VAL A 6 -2.08 -23.08 -6.45
CA VAL A 6 -2.32 -22.20 -5.29
C VAL A 6 -3.25 -22.88 -4.30
N GLN A 7 -2.82 -23.04 -3.06
CA GLN A 7 -3.64 -23.52 -1.95
C GLN A 7 -4.17 -22.34 -1.12
N PRO A 8 -5.38 -22.46 -0.50
CA PRO A 8 -6.30 -23.60 -0.55
C PRO A 8 -7.22 -23.62 -1.79
N SER A 9 -7.13 -22.62 -2.71
CA SER A 9 -8.09 -22.44 -3.80
C SER A 9 -8.04 -23.54 -4.86
N GLY A 10 -6.93 -24.27 -4.99
CA GLY A 10 -6.69 -25.26 -6.03
C GLY A 10 -6.49 -24.67 -7.45
N LEU A 11 -6.46 -23.34 -7.58
CA LEU A 11 -6.25 -22.67 -8.86
C LEU A 11 -4.84 -22.95 -9.39
N GLN A 12 -4.74 -23.09 -10.71
CA GLN A 12 -3.48 -23.38 -11.40
C GLN A 12 -3.19 -22.35 -12.49
N PHE A 13 -1.91 -22.08 -12.70
CA PHE A 13 -1.43 -21.24 -13.79
C PHE A 13 -0.04 -21.69 -14.27
N GLN A 14 0.30 -21.31 -15.50
CA GLN A 14 1.56 -21.67 -16.14
C GLN A 14 2.58 -20.54 -15.99
N VAL A 15 3.80 -20.89 -15.63
CA VAL A 15 4.92 -19.95 -15.50
C VAL A 15 5.95 -20.25 -16.57
N GLU A 16 6.36 -19.24 -17.33
CA GLU A 16 7.40 -19.34 -18.33
C GLU A 16 8.79 -19.41 -17.68
N GLU A 17 9.77 -19.91 -18.43
CA GLU A 17 11.15 -19.98 -17.91
C GLU A 17 11.68 -18.59 -17.55
N GLY A 18 12.19 -18.45 -16.33
CA GLY A 18 12.70 -17.19 -15.81
C GLY A 18 11.62 -16.16 -15.41
N GLU A 19 10.33 -16.47 -15.58
CA GLU A 19 9.22 -15.61 -15.13
C GLU A 19 8.98 -15.76 -13.62
N ALA A 20 8.65 -14.66 -12.95
CA ALA A 20 8.28 -14.70 -11.54
C ALA A 20 6.83 -15.18 -11.35
N VAL A 21 6.57 -15.90 -10.26
CA VAL A 21 5.25 -16.44 -9.90
C VAL A 21 4.13 -15.40 -9.99
N LEU A 22 4.34 -14.21 -9.41
CA LEU A 22 3.34 -13.13 -9.44
C LEU A 22 3.07 -12.61 -10.86
N ALA A 23 4.11 -12.46 -11.67
CA ALA A 23 3.97 -11.97 -13.05
C ALA A 23 3.12 -12.93 -13.88
N ALA A 24 3.41 -14.24 -13.79
CA ALA A 24 2.66 -15.28 -14.47
C ALA A 24 1.20 -15.37 -14.01
N ALA A 25 0.95 -15.26 -12.71
CA ALA A 25 -0.40 -15.22 -12.14
C ALA A 25 -1.20 -14.04 -12.72
N LEU A 26 -0.65 -12.82 -12.67
CA LEU A 26 -1.28 -11.61 -13.18
C LEU A 26 -1.55 -11.69 -14.69
N ARG A 27 -0.61 -12.21 -15.46
CA ARG A 27 -0.75 -12.42 -16.92
C ARG A 27 -1.94 -13.31 -17.26
N GLN A 28 -2.26 -14.27 -16.40
CA GLN A 28 -3.37 -15.21 -16.59
C GLN A 28 -4.64 -14.81 -15.80
N GLY A 29 -4.68 -13.58 -15.27
CA GLY A 29 -5.86 -13.03 -14.60
C GLY A 29 -6.08 -13.54 -13.16
N LEU A 30 -5.08 -14.25 -12.61
CA LEU A 30 -5.13 -14.68 -11.21
C LEU A 30 -4.38 -13.66 -10.34
N ILE A 31 -5.08 -13.14 -9.34
CA ILE A 31 -4.51 -12.08 -8.49
C ILE A 31 -4.09 -12.67 -7.15
N LEU A 32 -2.79 -12.69 -6.93
CA LEU A 32 -2.15 -12.91 -5.64
C LEU A 32 -1.93 -11.56 -4.95
N PRO A 33 -1.78 -11.51 -3.61
CA PRO A 33 -1.45 -10.27 -2.92
C PRO A 33 -0.16 -9.64 -3.45
N TYR A 34 -0.16 -8.33 -3.71
CA TYR A 34 1.04 -7.61 -4.12
C TYR A 34 0.95 -6.09 -3.86
N GLY A 35 2.11 -5.44 -3.77
CA GLY A 35 2.29 -4.00 -3.73
C GLY A 35 3.40 -3.59 -4.70
N CYS A 36 4.63 -3.44 -4.23
CA CYS A 36 5.77 -2.84 -4.96
C CYS A 36 6.28 -3.61 -6.20
N LYS A 37 6.03 -4.91 -6.31
CA LYS A 37 6.52 -5.83 -7.36
C LYS A 37 8.06 -5.95 -7.51
N ASN A 38 8.84 -5.35 -6.59
CA ASN A 38 10.31 -5.27 -6.67
C ASN A 38 11.05 -5.92 -5.49
N GLY A 39 10.37 -6.78 -4.71
CA GLY A 39 11.00 -7.53 -3.61
C GLY A 39 11.22 -6.76 -2.31
N ALA A 40 10.64 -5.55 -2.14
CA ALA A 40 10.97 -4.69 -1.01
C ALA A 40 9.86 -4.54 0.06
N CYS A 41 8.57 -4.71 -0.30
CA CYS A 41 7.47 -4.41 0.63
C CYS A 41 6.94 -5.63 1.41
N GLY A 42 7.22 -6.85 0.97
CA GLY A 42 6.73 -8.07 1.60
C GLY A 42 5.24 -8.39 1.38
N SER A 43 4.48 -7.57 0.63
CA SER A 43 3.03 -7.79 0.42
C SER A 43 2.71 -9.04 -0.41
N CYS A 44 3.65 -9.51 -1.24
CA CYS A 44 3.52 -10.73 -2.04
C CYS A 44 4.13 -11.97 -1.36
N LYS A 45 4.39 -11.92 -0.04
CA LYS A 45 4.95 -13.04 0.70
C LYS A 45 3.91 -14.16 0.83
N GLY A 46 4.33 -15.38 0.51
CA GLY A 46 3.54 -16.59 0.72
C GLY A 46 4.47 -17.76 1.01
N ARG A 47 3.90 -18.94 1.20
CA ARG A 47 4.64 -20.15 1.57
C ARG A 47 4.75 -21.10 0.36
N ILE A 48 5.92 -21.69 0.18
CA ILE A 48 6.15 -22.80 -0.71
C ILE A 48 5.78 -24.08 0.06
N VAL A 49 4.80 -24.80 -0.45
CA VAL A 49 4.32 -26.08 0.12
C VAL A 49 5.13 -27.24 -0.46
N SER A 50 5.39 -27.21 -1.77
CA SER A 50 6.26 -28.17 -2.45
C SER A 50 6.89 -27.56 -3.70
N GLY A 51 8.01 -28.12 -4.12
CA GLY A 51 8.83 -27.60 -5.22
C GLY A 51 9.95 -26.67 -4.73
N THR A 52 10.69 -26.10 -5.68
CA THR A 52 11.84 -25.22 -5.44
C THR A 52 11.78 -23.98 -6.32
N VAL A 53 12.35 -22.89 -5.83
CA VAL A 53 12.41 -21.59 -6.55
C VAL A 53 13.82 -21.01 -6.51
N ASP A 54 14.15 -20.26 -7.55
CA ASP A 54 15.14 -19.18 -7.43
C ASP A 54 14.44 -17.99 -6.75
N TYR A 55 14.98 -17.54 -5.62
CA TYR A 55 14.37 -16.45 -4.83
C TYR A 55 14.52 -15.06 -5.46
N GLY A 56 15.37 -14.92 -6.48
CA GLY A 56 15.66 -13.64 -7.12
C GLY A 56 16.29 -12.60 -6.20
N VAL A 57 16.15 -11.32 -6.57
CA VAL A 57 16.70 -10.19 -5.81
C VAL A 57 15.62 -9.58 -4.92
N TYR A 58 15.87 -9.49 -3.62
CA TYR A 58 14.93 -8.94 -2.66
C TYR A 58 15.65 -8.32 -1.44
N GLN A 59 14.92 -7.49 -0.71
CA GLN A 59 15.40 -6.90 0.55
C GLN A 59 15.24 -7.91 1.70
N ARG A 60 16.28 -8.13 2.50
CA ARG A 60 16.23 -9.03 3.67
C ARG A 60 15.15 -8.65 4.68
N LYS A 61 14.85 -7.36 4.82
CA LYS A 61 13.74 -6.87 5.66
C LYS A 61 12.36 -7.31 5.16
N ALA A 62 12.21 -7.57 3.86
CA ALA A 62 10.96 -8.06 3.28
C ALA A 62 10.82 -9.58 3.39
N LEU A 63 11.94 -10.32 3.43
CA LEU A 63 11.98 -11.78 3.63
C LEU A 63 13.26 -12.12 4.41
N THR A 64 13.12 -12.46 5.69
CA THR A 64 14.26 -12.82 6.54
C THR A 64 14.77 -14.23 6.24
N ASP A 65 16.01 -14.53 6.63
CA ASP A 65 16.59 -15.87 6.47
C ASP A 65 15.78 -16.92 7.25
N GLU A 66 15.22 -16.56 8.41
CA GLU A 66 14.35 -17.43 9.19
C GLU A 66 13.03 -17.74 8.47
N GLU A 67 12.40 -16.74 7.85
CA GLU A 67 11.18 -16.92 7.06
C GLU A 67 11.46 -17.77 5.83
N ARG A 68 12.59 -17.55 5.16
CA ARG A 68 13.05 -18.37 4.04
C ARG A 68 13.27 -19.82 4.44
N ALA A 69 13.89 -20.06 5.60
CA ALA A 69 14.07 -21.39 6.15
C ALA A 69 12.74 -22.10 6.48
N LYS A 70 11.68 -21.32 6.77
CA LYS A 70 10.31 -21.81 6.94
C LYS A 70 9.53 -21.95 5.61
N GLY A 71 10.21 -21.84 4.48
CA GLY A 71 9.62 -21.99 3.15
C GLY A 71 8.85 -20.77 2.64
N LYS A 72 8.99 -19.59 3.25
CA LYS A 72 8.36 -18.36 2.71
C LYS A 72 9.17 -17.83 1.52
N ALA A 73 8.47 -17.21 0.56
CA ALA A 73 9.05 -16.55 -0.60
C ALA A 73 8.27 -15.29 -0.97
N LEU A 74 8.94 -14.36 -1.67
CA LEU A 74 8.29 -13.20 -2.29
C LEU A 74 7.92 -13.53 -3.73
N PHE A 75 6.66 -13.76 -4.01
CA PHE A 75 6.21 -14.23 -5.33
C PHE A 75 6.44 -13.24 -6.47
N CYS A 76 6.70 -11.98 -6.18
CA CYS A 76 7.11 -11.02 -7.21
C CYS A 76 8.56 -11.22 -7.69
N GLN A 77 9.38 -11.99 -6.97
CA GLN A 77 10.77 -12.28 -7.29
C GLN A 77 11.04 -13.76 -7.48
N ALA A 78 10.28 -14.62 -6.78
CA ALA A 78 10.46 -16.06 -6.83
C ALA A 78 10.14 -16.63 -8.21
N LYS A 79 11.10 -17.37 -8.80
CA LYS A 79 10.99 -18.03 -10.11
C LYS A 79 10.99 -19.54 -9.90
N PRO A 80 9.96 -20.27 -10.35
CA PRO A 80 9.92 -21.71 -10.20
C PRO A 80 11.07 -22.42 -10.97
N LEU A 81 11.67 -23.43 -10.35
CA LEU A 81 12.65 -24.31 -10.97
C LEU A 81 12.03 -25.64 -11.44
N GLY A 82 10.72 -25.76 -11.38
CA GLY A 82 9.89 -26.90 -11.74
C GLY A 82 8.46 -26.64 -11.26
N ASP A 83 7.61 -27.66 -11.24
CA ASP A 83 6.26 -27.54 -10.72
C ASP A 83 6.27 -27.14 -9.23
N LEU A 84 5.34 -26.26 -8.86
CA LEU A 84 5.33 -25.59 -7.56
C LEU A 84 3.93 -25.64 -6.96
N VAL A 85 3.84 -25.93 -5.66
CA VAL A 85 2.63 -25.71 -4.86
C VAL A 85 2.90 -24.61 -3.87
N ILE A 86 2.08 -23.57 -3.90
CA ILE A 86 2.19 -22.42 -2.99
C ILE A 86 0.94 -22.29 -2.14
N GLU A 87 1.11 -21.76 -0.95
CA GLU A 87 0.03 -21.29 -0.11
C GLU A 87 -0.01 -19.76 -0.16
N ALA A 88 -1.08 -19.24 -0.74
CA ALA A 88 -1.34 -17.83 -0.87
C ALA A 88 -2.84 -17.55 -0.93
N ARG A 89 -3.25 -16.43 -0.36
CA ARG A 89 -4.61 -15.93 -0.51
C ARG A 89 -4.83 -15.49 -1.96
N THR A 90 -5.93 -15.91 -2.58
CA THR A 90 -6.36 -15.35 -3.87
C THR A 90 -7.29 -14.17 -3.64
N VAL A 91 -7.15 -13.13 -4.46
CA VAL A 91 -7.92 -11.90 -4.33
C VAL A 91 -9.03 -11.90 -5.37
N GLY A 92 -10.27 -12.16 -4.95
CA GLY A 92 -11.43 -12.23 -5.84
C GLY A 92 -12.12 -10.90 -6.14
N ALA A 93 -11.95 -9.90 -5.28
CA ALA A 93 -12.68 -8.62 -5.34
C ALA A 93 -12.35 -7.74 -6.56
N THR A 94 -11.29 -8.03 -7.31
CA THR A 94 -10.87 -7.27 -8.49
C THR A 94 -11.48 -7.76 -9.79
N LYS A 95 -12.46 -8.67 -9.71
CA LYS A 95 -13.15 -9.21 -10.90
C LYS A 95 -13.84 -8.09 -11.68
N GLY A 96 -13.43 -7.88 -12.94
CA GLY A 96 -13.95 -6.78 -13.78
C GLY A 96 -13.10 -5.51 -13.78
N ILE A 97 -12.08 -5.39 -12.93
CA ILE A 97 -11.13 -4.27 -12.97
C ILE A 97 -10.05 -4.57 -14.02
N GLN A 98 -9.93 -3.68 -15.00
CA GLN A 98 -8.94 -3.79 -16.06
C GLN A 98 -7.81 -2.81 -15.84
N VAL A 99 -6.59 -3.30 -15.87
CA VAL A 99 -5.39 -2.45 -15.90
C VAL A 99 -5.31 -1.78 -17.28
N LYS A 100 -5.24 -0.46 -17.30
CA LYS A 100 -5.16 0.34 -18.53
C LYS A 100 -3.92 1.22 -18.51
N THR A 101 -3.39 1.50 -19.68
CA THR A 101 -2.40 2.58 -19.86
C THR A 101 -3.11 3.79 -20.43
N LEU A 102 -3.19 4.86 -19.64
CA LEU A 102 -3.96 6.06 -19.97
C LEU A 102 -3.10 7.32 -19.90
N PRO A 103 -3.32 8.30 -20.78
CA PRO A 103 -2.85 9.65 -20.54
C PRO A 103 -3.72 10.33 -19.48
N CYS A 104 -3.13 11.25 -18.73
CA CYS A 104 -3.85 12.15 -17.84
C CYS A 104 -3.27 13.55 -17.90
N ARG A 105 -4.09 14.53 -17.59
CA ARG A 105 -3.67 15.93 -17.48
C ARG A 105 -3.64 16.34 -16.01
N VAL A 106 -2.57 17.00 -15.59
CA VAL A 106 -2.52 17.68 -14.29
C VAL A 106 -3.54 18.82 -14.30
N GLN A 107 -4.64 18.64 -13.58
CA GLN A 107 -5.73 19.62 -13.55
C GLN A 107 -5.50 20.69 -12.49
N LYS A 108 -4.98 20.29 -11.32
CA LYS A 108 -4.67 21.16 -10.18
C LYS A 108 -3.47 20.60 -9.43
N MET A 109 -2.67 21.48 -8.88
CA MET A 109 -1.58 21.20 -7.95
C MET A 109 -1.82 21.98 -6.67
N GLU A 110 -1.84 21.27 -5.52
CA GLU A 110 -2.12 21.88 -4.22
C GLU A 110 -1.04 21.49 -3.22
N ARG A 111 -0.29 22.48 -2.74
CA ARG A 111 0.78 22.24 -1.76
C ARG A 111 0.18 22.25 -0.36
N LEU A 112 0.19 21.12 0.33
CA LEU A 112 -0.37 20.96 1.68
C LEU A 112 0.70 21.08 2.78
N ALA A 113 1.96 20.80 2.44
CA ALA A 113 3.11 20.98 3.31
C ALA A 113 4.34 21.31 2.45
N ASP A 114 5.46 21.67 3.08
CA ASP A 114 6.68 22.00 2.36
C ASP A 114 7.17 20.87 1.46
N ASP A 115 6.91 19.63 1.87
CA ASP A 115 7.30 18.42 1.17
C ASP A 115 6.13 17.57 0.65
N VAL A 116 4.87 18.07 0.71
CA VAL A 116 3.70 17.32 0.22
C VAL A 116 2.88 18.13 -0.77
N MET A 117 2.71 17.56 -1.98
CA MET A 117 1.89 18.07 -3.07
C MET A 117 0.73 17.12 -3.36
N VAL A 118 -0.48 17.65 -3.47
CA VAL A 118 -1.62 16.92 -4.04
C VAL A 118 -1.71 17.21 -5.52
N LEU A 119 -1.68 16.16 -6.33
CA LEU A 119 -1.95 16.21 -7.76
C LEU A 119 -3.39 15.78 -8.02
N HIS A 120 -4.13 16.61 -8.74
CA HIS A 120 -5.45 16.28 -9.26
C HIS A 120 -5.34 16.02 -10.76
N LEU A 121 -5.60 14.79 -11.16
CA LEU A 121 -5.40 14.33 -12.54
C LEU A 121 -6.74 14.11 -13.23
N LYS A 122 -6.90 14.72 -14.41
CA LYS A 122 -8.08 14.55 -15.26
C LYS A 122 -7.79 13.56 -16.38
N LEU A 123 -8.65 12.57 -16.52
CA LEU A 123 -8.63 11.62 -17.63
C LEU A 123 -9.26 12.24 -18.90
N PRO A 124 -9.01 11.68 -20.11
CA PRO A 124 -9.77 12.01 -21.31
C PRO A 124 -11.27 11.79 -21.10
N ALA A 125 -12.11 12.59 -21.72
CA ALA A 125 -13.57 12.58 -21.48
C ALA A 125 -14.25 11.24 -21.81
N ASN A 126 -13.65 10.43 -22.69
CA ASN A 126 -14.13 9.09 -23.07
C ASN A 126 -13.51 7.95 -22.26
N GLU A 127 -12.67 8.26 -21.26
CA GLU A 127 -12.01 7.27 -20.43
C GLU A 127 -12.47 7.37 -18.97
N LYS A 128 -12.65 6.20 -18.36
CA LYS A 128 -12.95 6.07 -16.94
C LYS A 128 -12.04 5.03 -16.33
N LEU A 129 -11.44 5.36 -15.18
CA LEU A 129 -10.69 4.41 -14.37
C LEU A 129 -11.63 3.81 -13.31
N VAL A 130 -11.87 2.50 -13.43
CA VAL A 130 -12.59 1.72 -12.40
C VAL A 130 -11.56 1.15 -11.46
N TYR A 131 -11.63 1.47 -10.16
CA TYR A 131 -10.67 1.02 -9.16
C TYR A 131 -11.35 0.79 -7.80
N LEU A 132 -10.68 0.10 -6.90
CA LEU A 132 -11.05 0.00 -5.49
C LEU A 132 -10.25 1.02 -4.67
N ALA A 133 -10.88 1.58 -3.64
CA ALA A 133 -10.21 2.50 -2.72
C ALA A 133 -8.98 1.83 -2.09
N GLY A 134 -7.82 2.50 -2.18
CA GLY A 134 -6.53 2.00 -1.74
C GLY A 134 -5.62 1.43 -2.85
N MET A 135 -6.12 1.26 -4.07
CA MET A 135 -5.28 0.90 -5.23
C MET A 135 -4.37 2.07 -5.65
N PHE A 136 -3.38 1.79 -6.48
CA PHE A 136 -2.40 2.76 -6.94
C PHE A 136 -2.29 2.81 -8.48
N ILE A 137 -1.62 3.82 -8.99
CA ILE A 137 -1.20 3.93 -10.39
C ILE A 137 0.32 4.02 -10.49
N GLU A 138 0.87 3.62 -11.64
CA GLU A 138 2.29 3.78 -11.95
C GLU A 138 2.49 4.75 -13.10
N PHE A 139 3.16 5.88 -12.87
CA PHE A 139 3.59 6.77 -13.96
C PHE A 139 4.69 6.11 -14.79
N LEU A 140 4.54 6.24 -16.11
CA LEU A 140 5.51 5.78 -17.09
C LEU A 140 6.42 6.96 -17.44
N LEU A 141 7.64 6.93 -16.93
CA LEU A 141 8.59 8.04 -17.09
C LEU A 141 9.51 7.81 -18.29
N LYS A 142 10.12 8.91 -18.76
CA LYS A 142 11.17 8.84 -19.79
C LYS A 142 12.30 7.92 -19.34
N GLY A 143 12.82 7.10 -20.26
CA GLY A 143 13.86 6.12 -19.94
C GLY A 143 13.34 4.79 -19.35
N GLY A 144 12.03 4.56 -19.38
CA GLY A 144 11.41 3.30 -18.97
C GLY A 144 11.24 3.12 -17.47
N SER A 145 11.65 4.09 -16.65
CA SER A 145 11.43 4.02 -15.20
C SER A 145 9.96 4.24 -14.84
N ARG A 146 9.51 3.65 -13.74
CA ARG A 146 8.13 3.71 -13.25
C ARG A 146 8.10 4.24 -11.82
N ARG A 147 7.04 4.95 -11.47
CA ARG A 147 6.82 5.45 -10.09
C ARG A 147 5.37 5.26 -9.70
N SER A 148 5.17 4.55 -8.60
CA SER A 148 3.86 4.21 -8.06
C SER A 148 3.37 5.26 -7.08
N PHE A 149 2.09 5.61 -7.18
CA PHE A 149 1.40 6.51 -6.26
C PHE A 149 0.00 5.99 -5.98
N SER A 150 -0.33 5.89 -4.70
CA SER A 150 -1.67 5.46 -4.28
C SER A 150 -2.72 6.50 -4.64
N ILE A 151 -3.88 6.05 -5.10
CA ILE A 151 -5.05 6.90 -5.32
C ILE A 151 -5.60 7.32 -3.95
N ALA A 152 -5.70 8.62 -3.73
CA ALA A 152 -6.03 9.21 -2.45
C ALA A 152 -7.51 9.54 -2.26
N ASN A 153 -8.34 9.43 -3.29
CA ASN A 153 -9.78 9.62 -3.22
C ASN A 153 -10.55 8.32 -3.47
N ALA A 154 -11.75 8.24 -2.92
CA ALA A 154 -12.61 7.08 -3.10
C ALA A 154 -13.23 7.04 -4.51
N PRO A 155 -13.64 5.85 -5.02
CA PRO A 155 -14.18 5.69 -6.38
C PRO A 155 -15.43 6.53 -6.70
N HIS A 156 -16.21 6.91 -5.70
CA HIS A 156 -17.39 7.76 -5.90
C HIS A 156 -17.05 9.22 -6.20
N ASP A 157 -15.84 9.68 -5.80
CA ASP A 157 -15.29 11.03 -6.07
C ASP A 157 -14.17 10.97 -7.12
N ALA A 158 -14.36 10.20 -8.20
CA ALA A 158 -13.33 9.93 -9.20
C ALA A 158 -13.43 10.83 -10.46
N GLU A 159 -14.03 12.01 -10.38
CA GLU A 159 -13.96 12.99 -11.47
C GLU A 159 -12.50 13.39 -11.75
N LEU A 160 -11.73 13.58 -10.69
CA LEU A 160 -10.29 13.79 -10.72
C LEU A 160 -9.62 12.73 -9.85
N ILE A 161 -8.59 12.07 -10.35
CA ILE A 161 -7.76 11.17 -9.54
C ILE A 161 -6.85 12.03 -8.66
N GLN A 162 -6.88 11.83 -7.35
CA GLN A 162 -6.01 12.52 -6.40
C GLN A 162 -4.82 11.64 -6.02
N LEU A 163 -3.63 12.24 -6.00
CA LEU A 163 -2.41 11.60 -5.52
C LEU A 163 -1.72 12.52 -4.51
N HIS A 164 -1.27 11.98 -3.39
CA HIS A 164 -0.45 12.71 -2.43
C HIS A 164 1.03 12.37 -2.66
N VAL A 165 1.79 13.32 -3.15
CA VAL A 165 3.19 13.15 -3.53
C VAL A 165 4.08 13.82 -2.50
N ARG A 166 4.91 13.02 -1.80
CA ARG A 166 5.95 13.56 -0.92
C ARG A 166 7.23 13.78 -1.71
N HIS A 167 7.89 14.91 -1.50
CA HIS A 167 9.20 15.20 -2.04
C HIS A 167 10.26 14.24 -1.50
N VAL A 168 11.00 13.64 -2.39
CA VAL A 168 12.16 12.80 -2.09
C VAL A 168 13.34 13.42 -2.79
N ALA A 169 14.36 13.83 -2.03
CA ALA A 169 15.57 14.44 -2.57
C ALA A 169 16.26 13.49 -3.56
N GLY A 170 16.60 13.98 -4.75
CA GLY A 170 17.15 13.18 -5.85
C GLY A 170 16.13 12.27 -6.55
N GLY A 171 14.87 12.26 -6.14
CA GLY A 171 13.82 11.47 -6.76
C GLY A 171 13.37 12.08 -8.09
N GLN A 172 13.67 11.43 -9.21
CA GLN A 172 13.40 11.94 -10.57
C GLN A 172 11.99 12.53 -10.76
N PHE A 173 10.94 11.84 -10.30
CA PHE A 173 9.56 12.28 -10.45
C PHE A 173 9.21 13.37 -9.43
N THR A 174 9.59 13.18 -8.17
CA THR A 174 9.23 14.13 -7.11
C THR A 174 9.96 15.48 -7.29
N GLU A 175 11.23 15.47 -7.71
CA GLU A 175 11.93 16.71 -8.11
C GLU A 175 11.21 17.42 -9.28
N HIS A 176 10.69 16.67 -10.24
CA HIS A 176 9.89 17.23 -11.32
C HIS A 176 8.59 17.85 -10.81
N VAL A 177 7.87 17.16 -9.91
CA VAL A 177 6.61 17.65 -9.31
C VAL A 177 6.83 18.96 -8.57
N PHE A 178 7.89 19.05 -7.75
CA PHE A 178 8.12 20.22 -6.91
C PHE A 178 8.88 21.37 -7.62
N GLY A 179 9.55 21.10 -8.75
CA GLY A 179 10.39 22.10 -9.41
C GLY A 179 9.90 22.55 -10.78
N LYS A 180 9.38 21.65 -11.61
CA LYS A 180 9.14 21.93 -13.04
C LYS A 180 7.74 21.66 -13.52
N MET A 181 7.00 20.76 -12.87
CA MET A 181 5.63 20.38 -13.25
C MET A 181 4.70 21.59 -13.16
N LYS A 182 3.77 21.66 -14.09
CA LYS A 182 2.75 22.72 -14.14
C LYS A 182 1.38 22.09 -14.36
N GLU A 183 0.35 22.83 -13.96
CA GLU A 183 -1.01 22.54 -14.40
C GLU A 183 -1.09 22.52 -15.92
N ARG A 184 -1.87 21.57 -16.44
CA ARG A 184 -2.01 21.20 -17.85
C ARG A 184 -0.92 20.30 -18.43
N ASP A 185 0.15 19.98 -17.68
CA ASP A 185 1.11 18.96 -18.10
C ASP A 185 0.41 17.62 -18.35
N ILE A 186 0.88 16.92 -19.38
CA ILE A 186 0.35 15.59 -19.73
C ILE A 186 1.32 14.54 -19.24
N LEU A 187 0.76 13.61 -18.47
CA LEU A 187 1.46 12.43 -17.96
C LEU A 187 0.84 11.17 -18.54
N ARG A 188 1.51 10.04 -18.38
CA ARG A 188 1.00 8.74 -18.77
C ARG A 188 1.20 7.76 -17.61
N PHE A 189 0.18 7.00 -17.30
CA PHE A 189 0.24 6.01 -16.24
C PHE A 189 -0.37 4.68 -16.65
N GLU A 190 -0.05 3.63 -15.90
CA GLU A 190 -0.68 2.32 -15.91
C GLU A 190 -1.42 2.10 -14.60
N GLY A 191 -2.63 1.60 -14.65
CA GLY A 191 -3.44 1.31 -13.46
C GLY A 191 -4.88 0.94 -13.78
N PRO A 192 -5.68 0.61 -12.72
CA PRO A 192 -5.27 0.56 -11.31
C PRO A 192 -4.48 -0.71 -10.99
N LEU A 193 -3.62 -0.64 -9.99
CA LEU A 193 -2.72 -1.70 -9.55
C LEU A 193 -2.81 -1.90 -8.04
N GLY A 194 -2.32 -3.04 -7.54
CA GLY A 194 -2.20 -3.32 -6.12
C GLY A 194 -3.39 -4.06 -5.52
N THR A 195 -3.16 -4.59 -4.33
CA THR A 195 -4.16 -5.36 -3.58
C THR A 195 -4.41 -4.80 -2.17
N PHE A 196 -3.96 -3.58 -1.91
CA PHE A 196 -4.24 -2.85 -0.69
C PHE A 196 -5.59 -2.14 -0.80
N PHE A 197 -6.68 -2.86 -0.51
CA PHE A 197 -8.05 -2.33 -0.52
C PHE A 197 -8.91 -3.03 0.53
N LEU A 198 -10.03 -2.42 0.87
CA LEU A 198 -10.96 -2.91 1.89
C LEU A 198 -11.45 -4.33 1.59
N ARG A 199 -11.42 -5.19 2.60
CA ARG A 199 -12.08 -6.50 2.56
C ARG A 199 -13.51 -6.35 3.06
N GLU A 200 -14.43 -6.14 2.12
CA GLU A 200 -15.84 -5.89 2.43
C GLU A 200 -16.59 -7.15 2.89
N ASP A 201 -16.03 -8.32 2.61
CA ASP A 201 -16.52 -9.62 3.06
C ASP A 201 -16.30 -9.89 4.56
N SER A 202 -15.66 -8.96 5.28
CA SER A 202 -15.38 -9.06 6.72
C SER A 202 -16.17 -8.03 7.52
N ALA A 203 -16.66 -8.43 8.68
CA ALA A 203 -17.27 -7.53 9.67
C ALA A 203 -16.33 -7.14 10.83
N LYS A 204 -15.07 -7.60 10.82
CA LYS A 204 -14.10 -7.34 11.89
C LYS A 204 -13.81 -5.85 12.02
N PRO A 205 -13.60 -5.32 13.25
CA PRO A 205 -13.12 -3.97 13.45
C PRO A 205 -11.80 -3.72 12.72
N ILE A 206 -11.54 -2.47 12.33
CA ILE A 206 -10.36 -2.10 11.54
C ILE A 206 -9.47 -1.15 12.32
N VAL A 207 -8.16 -1.44 12.32
CA VAL A 207 -7.12 -0.51 12.73
C VAL A 207 -6.31 -0.08 11.49
N PHE A 208 -6.40 1.19 11.14
CA PHE A 208 -5.58 1.81 10.11
C PHE A 208 -4.32 2.39 10.74
N VAL A 209 -3.16 2.12 10.13
CA VAL A 209 -1.85 2.63 10.60
C VAL A 209 -1.16 3.30 9.43
N ALA A 210 -1.03 4.62 9.51
CA ALA A 210 -0.39 5.43 8.48
C ALA A 210 0.92 6.05 8.97
N SER A 211 1.89 6.24 8.06
CA SER A 211 2.98 7.19 8.27
C SER A 211 3.16 8.07 7.04
N GLY A 212 3.28 9.38 7.26
CA GLY A 212 3.41 10.35 6.18
C GLY A 212 2.31 10.22 5.12
N THR A 213 2.69 10.16 3.85
CA THR A 213 1.74 10.01 2.72
C THR A 213 1.13 8.62 2.60
N GLY A 214 1.49 7.65 3.46
CA GLY A 214 0.74 6.41 3.63
C GLY A 214 -0.72 6.64 4.07
N PHE A 215 -1.04 7.84 4.52
CA PHE A 215 -2.41 8.28 4.73
C PHE A 215 -3.25 8.29 3.45
N ALA A 216 -2.67 8.53 2.28
CA ALA A 216 -3.40 8.69 1.02
C ALA A 216 -4.33 7.50 0.67
N PRO A 217 -3.86 6.24 0.57
CA PRO A 217 -4.73 5.11 0.28
C PRO A 217 -5.68 4.79 1.44
N ILE A 218 -5.28 5.03 2.68
CA ILE A 218 -6.13 4.85 3.86
C ILE A 218 -7.28 5.87 3.86
N LYS A 219 -7.00 7.13 3.49
CA LYS A 219 -8.02 8.16 3.27
C LYS A 219 -9.08 7.68 2.28
N ALA A 220 -8.65 7.18 1.12
CA ALA A 220 -9.57 6.67 0.11
C ALA A 220 -10.46 5.54 0.64
N ILE A 221 -9.89 4.61 1.42
CA ILE A 221 -10.66 3.50 2.03
C ILE A 221 -11.67 4.01 3.05
N ILE A 222 -11.27 4.93 3.94
CA ILE A 222 -12.15 5.49 4.97
C ILE A 222 -13.31 6.27 4.32
N GLU A 223 -13.04 7.12 3.33
CA GLU A 223 -14.07 7.86 2.58
C GLU A 223 -15.03 6.92 1.85
N HIS A 224 -14.52 5.83 1.28
CA HIS A 224 -15.34 4.79 0.67
C HIS A 224 -16.27 4.13 1.72
N MET A 225 -15.75 3.81 2.91
CA MET A 225 -16.54 3.21 3.98
C MET A 225 -17.65 4.15 4.45
N PHE A 226 -17.40 5.44 4.57
CA PHE A 226 -18.42 6.44 4.93
C PHE A 226 -19.52 6.53 3.87
N GLU A 227 -19.13 6.64 2.60
CA GLU A 227 -20.08 6.72 1.48
C GLU A 227 -20.98 5.48 1.37
N GLN A 228 -20.36 4.29 1.49
CA GLN A 228 -21.07 3.01 1.43
C GLN A 228 -21.79 2.66 2.75
N ARG A 229 -21.69 3.52 3.77
CA ARG A 229 -22.28 3.32 5.11
C ARG A 229 -21.89 1.98 5.73
N ILE A 230 -20.62 1.57 5.55
CA ILE A 230 -20.10 0.33 6.12
C ILE A 230 -19.92 0.52 7.63
N ALA A 231 -20.82 -0.05 8.40
CA ALA A 231 -20.89 0.11 9.86
C ALA A 231 -19.90 -0.82 10.59
N ARG A 232 -18.60 -0.60 10.39
CA ARG A 232 -17.51 -1.31 11.10
C ARG A 232 -16.79 -0.32 12.00
N PRO A 233 -16.50 -0.66 13.27
CA PRO A 233 -15.64 0.16 14.11
C PRO A 233 -14.27 0.38 13.45
N MET A 234 -13.79 1.62 13.43
CA MET A 234 -12.54 2.02 12.78
C MET A 234 -11.71 2.89 13.70
N ALA A 235 -10.41 2.62 13.73
CA ALA A 235 -9.44 3.51 14.37
C ALA A 235 -8.32 3.83 13.37
N LEU A 236 -8.02 5.11 13.20
CA LEU A 236 -6.87 5.59 12.42
C LEU A 236 -5.78 6.08 13.36
N TYR A 237 -4.61 5.47 13.27
CA TYR A 237 -3.36 5.93 13.87
C TYR A 237 -2.48 6.50 12.77
N TRP A 238 -2.24 7.82 12.80
CA TRP A 238 -1.41 8.48 11.80
C TRP A 238 -0.15 9.04 12.45
N GLY A 239 1.01 8.52 12.06
CA GLY A 239 2.32 8.88 12.58
C GLY A 239 3.05 9.89 11.71
N GLY A 240 3.65 10.88 12.36
CA GLY A 240 4.62 11.81 11.79
C GLY A 240 5.84 11.94 12.71
N ARG A 241 6.94 12.52 12.19
CA ARG A 241 8.06 12.95 13.05
C ARG A 241 7.68 14.23 13.81
N ARG A 242 7.14 15.20 13.06
CA ARG A 242 6.68 16.50 13.54
C ARG A 242 5.18 16.68 13.25
N PRO A 243 4.48 17.58 13.94
CA PRO A 243 3.07 17.87 13.66
C PRO A 243 2.80 18.27 12.20
N THR A 244 3.73 18.94 11.55
CA THR A 244 3.67 19.34 10.13
C THR A 244 3.65 18.15 9.17
N ASP A 245 4.13 16.97 9.58
CA ASP A 245 4.07 15.74 8.79
C ASP A 245 2.63 15.20 8.65
N LEU A 246 1.73 15.63 9.55
CA LEU A 246 0.29 15.33 9.49
C LEU A 246 -0.43 16.38 8.62
N TYR A 247 -0.04 16.48 7.37
CA TYR A 247 -0.36 17.57 6.41
C TYR A 247 -1.86 17.80 6.15
N LEU A 248 -2.73 16.90 6.59
CA LEU A 248 -4.20 16.98 6.51
C LEU A 248 -4.86 16.66 7.86
N ASN A 249 -4.21 16.99 8.99
CA ASN A 249 -4.66 16.61 10.32
C ASN A 249 -6.11 16.96 10.62
N ALA A 250 -6.57 18.13 10.17
CA ALA A 250 -7.94 18.58 10.38
C ALA A 250 -9.02 17.66 9.74
N LEU A 251 -8.67 16.91 8.68
CA LEU A 251 -9.62 16.04 8.00
C LEU A 251 -10.04 14.84 8.86
N PRO A 252 -9.13 14.00 9.40
CA PRO A 252 -9.53 12.91 10.29
C PRO A 252 -10.06 13.39 11.65
N GLU A 253 -9.71 14.59 12.14
CA GLU A 253 -10.35 15.21 13.30
C GLU A 253 -11.82 15.48 13.02
N LYS A 254 -12.13 16.06 11.86
CA LYS A 254 -13.51 16.27 11.41
C LYS A 254 -14.27 14.94 11.32
N TRP A 255 -13.69 13.91 10.71
CA TRP A 255 -14.33 12.59 10.63
C TRP A 255 -14.63 12.00 12.01
N ALA A 256 -13.72 12.15 12.98
CA ALA A 256 -13.94 11.66 14.33
C ALA A 256 -15.09 12.40 15.06
N ALA A 257 -15.33 13.67 14.71
CA ALA A 257 -16.45 14.43 15.23
C ALA A 257 -17.79 14.05 14.56
N GLU A 258 -17.78 13.70 13.28
CA GLU A 258 -18.98 13.42 12.47
C GLU A 258 -19.40 11.94 12.51
N HIS A 259 -18.47 11.00 12.77
CA HIS A 259 -18.70 9.56 12.71
C HIS A 259 -18.38 8.88 14.05
N PRO A 260 -19.35 8.60 14.92
CA PRO A 260 -19.11 8.04 16.27
C PRO A 260 -18.37 6.69 16.27
N GLY A 261 -18.42 5.92 15.17
CA GLY A 261 -17.70 4.66 15.01
C GLY A 261 -16.24 4.80 14.55
N PHE A 262 -15.75 6.04 14.36
CA PHE A 262 -14.40 6.33 13.90
C PHE A 262 -13.58 7.02 15.01
N LYS A 263 -12.41 6.44 15.31
CA LYS A 263 -11.43 7.01 16.25
C LYS A 263 -10.21 7.52 15.48
N TYR A 264 -9.72 8.71 15.80
CA TYR A 264 -8.47 9.25 15.27
C TYR A 264 -7.43 9.45 16.36
N VAL A 265 -6.22 8.97 16.13
CA VAL A 265 -5.07 9.08 17.05
C VAL A 265 -3.85 9.56 16.26
N PRO A 266 -3.57 10.87 16.25
CA PRO A 266 -2.31 11.39 15.71
C PRO A 266 -1.15 11.09 16.67
N VAL A 267 0.01 10.68 16.12
CA VAL A 267 1.19 10.28 16.90
C VAL A 267 2.44 10.94 16.36
N ILE A 268 3.23 11.62 17.21
CA ILE A 268 4.45 12.32 16.83
C ILE A 268 5.67 11.67 17.49
N SER A 269 6.67 11.29 16.69
CA SER A 269 7.85 10.58 17.17
C SER A 269 9.02 11.49 17.58
N GLU A 270 9.14 12.67 16.99
CA GLU A 270 10.26 13.60 17.16
C GLU A 270 9.76 15.04 17.40
N GLY A 271 8.72 15.18 18.22
CA GLY A 271 8.19 16.48 18.58
C GLY A 271 9.21 17.34 19.34
N LEU A 272 9.28 18.62 19.01
CA LEU A 272 10.12 19.58 19.69
C LEU A 272 9.29 20.48 20.62
N PRO A 273 9.89 21.10 21.62
CA PRO A 273 9.16 21.99 22.55
C PRO A 273 8.38 23.12 21.84
N GLU A 274 8.93 23.66 20.75
CA GLU A 274 8.29 24.71 19.95
C GLU A 274 7.05 24.24 19.20
N ASP A 275 6.87 22.93 18.97
CA ASP A 275 5.66 22.37 18.34
C ASP A 275 4.43 22.48 19.27
N ARG A 276 4.63 22.64 20.57
CA ARG A 276 3.57 22.65 21.59
C ARG A 276 2.60 21.45 21.43
N TRP A 277 3.16 20.30 21.02
CA TRP A 277 2.37 19.10 20.82
C TRP A 277 1.87 18.54 22.15
N SER A 278 0.55 18.41 22.29
CA SER A 278 -0.12 17.85 23.47
C SER A 278 -0.72 16.46 23.23
N GLY A 279 -0.62 15.96 21.98
CA GLY A 279 -1.11 14.65 21.61
C GLY A 279 -0.14 13.52 21.94
N ARG A 280 -0.42 12.33 21.41
CA ARG A 280 0.39 11.12 21.67
C ARG A 280 1.78 11.22 21.06
N THR A 281 2.79 10.72 21.79
CA THR A 281 4.19 10.72 21.36
C THR A 281 4.72 9.30 21.19
N GLY A 282 5.79 9.14 20.38
CA GLY A 282 6.45 7.87 20.10
C GLY A 282 6.14 7.31 18.72
N PHE A 283 6.40 6.02 18.53
CA PHE A 283 6.17 5.36 17.26
C PHE A 283 4.71 4.91 17.12
N VAL A 284 4.11 5.18 15.96
CA VAL A 284 2.69 4.95 15.70
C VAL A 284 2.24 3.49 15.93
N HIS A 285 3.05 2.50 15.55
CA HIS A 285 2.72 1.09 15.78
C HIS A 285 2.70 0.74 17.28
N ARG A 286 3.57 1.35 18.10
CA ARG A 286 3.56 1.16 19.56
C ARG A 286 2.32 1.75 20.20
N ALA A 287 1.87 2.91 19.72
CA ALA A 287 0.61 3.50 20.15
C ALA A 287 -0.59 2.56 19.92
N VAL A 288 -0.59 1.83 18.78
CA VAL A 288 -1.59 0.80 18.52
C VAL A 288 -1.48 -0.34 19.53
N MET A 289 -0.26 -0.85 19.80
CA MET A 289 -0.07 -1.97 20.74
C MET A 289 -0.53 -1.64 22.17
N GLU A 290 -0.34 -0.39 22.60
CA GLU A 290 -0.79 0.07 23.90
C GLU A 290 -2.32 0.10 24.00
N ASP A 291 -3.01 0.54 22.94
CA ASP A 291 -4.48 0.62 22.90
C ASP A 291 -5.13 -0.74 22.56
N TYR A 292 -4.43 -1.59 21.78
CA TYR A 292 -4.89 -2.89 21.31
C TYR A 292 -3.84 -3.98 21.60
N PRO A 293 -3.72 -4.43 22.85
CA PRO A 293 -2.79 -5.50 23.22
C PRO A 293 -3.19 -6.87 22.62
N ASP A 294 -4.43 -7.00 22.17
CA ASP A 294 -4.94 -8.18 21.44
C ASP A 294 -5.67 -7.74 20.18
N LEU A 295 -5.12 -8.09 19.02
CA LEU A 295 -5.64 -7.80 17.68
C LEU A 295 -6.22 -9.04 16.99
N SER A 296 -6.41 -10.15 17.70
CA SER A 296 -6.86 -11.45 17.13
C SER A 296 -8.20 -11.37 16.39
N SER A 297 -9.06 -10.41 16.78
CA SER A 297 -10.37 -10.18 16.17
C SER A 297 -10.41 -9.01 15.18
N HIS A 298 -9.27 -8.38 14.88
CA HIS A 298 -9.20 -7.16 14.06
C HIS A 298 -8.64 -7.43 12.67
N GLN A 299 -8.88 -6.49 11.76
CA GLN A 299 -8.11 -6.32 10.53
C GLN A 299 -7.21 -5.09 10.68
N VAL A 300 -5.97 -5.18 10.21
CA VAL A 300 -5.03 -4.05 10.23
C VAL A 300 -4.63 -3.69 8.81
N TYR A 301 -4.72 -2.40 8.50
CA TYR A 301 -4.26 -1.82 7.23
C TYR A 301 -3.11 -0.87 7.53
N ALA A 302 -1.87 -1.26 7.18
CA ALA A 302 -0.67 -0.48 7.45
C ALA A 302 -0.05 0.07 6.16
N CYS A 303 0.12 1.40 6.08
CA CYS A 303 0.70 2.03 4.90
C CYS A 303 1.68 3.15 5.25
N GLY A 304 2.81 3.20 4.53
CA GLY A 304 3.82 4.25 4.69
C GLY A 304 5.25 3.76 4.54
N VAL A 305 6.18 4.32 5.31
CA VAL A 305 7.61 3.97 5.22
C VAL A 305 7.88 2.52 5.61
N PRO A 306 8.82 1.83 4.94
CA PRO A 306 9.05 0.40 5.15
C PRO A 306 9.35 0.03 6.61
N ILE A 307 10.13 0.83 7.32
CA ILE A 307 10.46 0.56 8.73
C ILE A 307 9.22 0.52 9.62
N MET A 308 8.26 1.43 9.42
CA MET A 308 7.00 1.43 10.18
C MET A 308 6.17 0.19 9.86
N VAL A 309 5.98 -0.12 8.58
CA VAL A 309 5.16 -1.25 8.13
C VAL A 309 5.74 -2.58 8.60
N ASN A 310 7.07 -2.76 8.51
CA ASN A 310 7.74 -3.98 8.97
C ASN A 310 7.69 -4.13 10.50
N SER A 311 7.89 -3.02 11.25
CA SER A 311 7.75 -3.04 12.71
C SER A 311 6.32 -3.37 13.14
N ALA A 312 5.32 -2.77 12.50
CA ALA A 312 3.92 -3.06 12.75
C ALA A 312 3.60 -4.54 12.45
N ARG A 313 4.04 -5.07 11.29
CA ARG A 313 3.85 -6.47 10.93
C ARG A 313 4.41 -7.40 12.01
N LYS A 314 5.68 -7.21 12.37
CA LYS A 314 6.36 -8.05 13.37
C LYS A 314 5.67 -7.97 14.72
N ASP A 315 5.53 -6.77 15.25
CA ASP A 315 5.05 -6.59 16.61
C ASP A 315 3.57 -6.98 16.77
N PHE A 316 2.72 -6.72 15.78
CA PHE A 316 1.31 -7.07 15.86
C PHE A 316 1.08 -8.57 15.78
N THR A 317 1.83 -9.28 14.91
CA THR A 317 1.70 -10.74 14.80
C THR A 317 2.33 -11.46 15.98
N GLU A 318 3.52 -11.05 16.43
CA GLU A 318 4.25 -11.74 17.51
C GLU A 318 3.73 -11.40 18.91
N LYS A 319 3.27 -10.14 19.13
CA LYS A 319 2.95 -9.64 20.48
C LYS A 319 1.46 -9.35 20.70
N CYS A 320 0.72 -8.97 19.63
CA CYS A 320 -0.70 -8.62 19.72
C CYS A 320 -1.62 -9.69 19.09
N LYS A 321 -1.12 -10.88 18.77
CA LYS A 321 -1.86 -12.03 18.24
C LYS A 321 -2.62 -11.75 16.94
N LEU A 322 -2.21 -10.74 16.16
CA LEU A 322 -2.83 -10.48 14.87
C LEU A 322 -2.57 -11.65 13.92
N PRO A 323 -3.59 -12.27 13.32
CA PRO A 323 -3.37 -13.27 12.27
C PRO A 323 -2.63 -12.65 11.07
N GLU A 324 -1.63 -13.35 10.53
CA GLU A 324 -0.81 -12.83 9.41
C GLU A 324 -1.66 -12.47 8.18
N ASP A 325 -2.74 -13.19 7.94
CA ASP A 325 -3.68 -13.00 6.84
C ASP A 325 -4.67 -11.84 7.06
N GLU A 326 -4.73 -11.28 8.26
CA GLU A 326 -5.53 -10.09 8.59
C GLU A 326 -4.70 -8.79 8.58
N LEU A 327 -3.43 -8.87 8.23
CA LEU A 327 -2.57 -7.70 8.01
C LEU A 327 -2.46 -7.40 6.51
N TYR A 328 -2.99 -6.26 6.11
CA TYR A 328 -2.86 -5.70 4.77
C TYR A 328 -1.86 -4.56 4.83
N ALA A 329 -0.84 -4.63 3.98
CA ALA A 329 0.26 -3.67 4.06
C ALA A 329 0.68 -3.15 2.69
N ASP A 330 0.97 -1.86 2.62
CA ASP A 330 1.61 -1.23 1.48
C ASP A 330 2.78 -0.35 1.94
N SER A 331 3.99 -0.67 1.46
CA SER A 331 5.22 0.02 1.85
C SER A 331 5.72 0.89 0.71
N PHE A 332 5.94 2.18 1.00
CA PHE A 332 6.46 3.14 0.04
C PHE A 332 7.99 3.08 0.01
N THR A 333 8.52 2.27 -0.89
CA THR A 333 9.97 2.12 -1.09
C THR A 333 10.50 3.16 -2.06
N THR A 334 11.63 3.76 -1.69
CA THR A 334 12.40 4.66 -2.57
C THR A 334 13.48 3.87 -3.33
N GLN A 335 14.08 4.49 -4.36
CA GLN A 335 15.25 3.88 -5.02
C GLN A 335 16.44 3.70 -4.08
N ALA A 336 16.60 4.59 -3.10
CA ALA A 336 17.63 4.45 -2.08
C ALA A 336 17.40 3.20 -1.22
N ASP A 337 16.15 2.92 -0.86
CA ASP A 337 15.79 1.70 -0.12
C ASP A 337 16.09 0.42 -0.92
N LEU A 338 16.06 0.50 -2.26
CA LEU A 338 16.35 -0.63 -3.15
C LEU A 338 17.85 -0.79 -3.43
N ALA A 339 18.63 0.29 -3.38
CA ALA A 339 20.04 0.31 -3.71
C ALA A 339 20.96 0.03 -2.50
N ALA A 340 20.45 0.12 -1.27
CA ALA A 340 21.21 -0.15 -0.07
C ALA A 340 21.45 -1.67 0.06
N PRO A 341 22.69 -2.18 -0.14
CA PRO A 341 23.01 -3.53 0.29
C PRO A 341 22.97 -3.56 1.82
N GLU A 342 22.31 -4.52 2.37
CA GLU A 342 22.36 -4.82 3.81
C GLU A 342 23.57 -5.68 4.15
#